data_b41bef2507dac77742dfef41f263f9b7
#
_entry.id   b41bef2507dac77742dfef41f263f9b7
#
_cell.length_a   1.000
_cell.length_b   1.000
_cell.length_c   1.000
_cell.angle_alpha   90.00
_cell.angle_beta   90.00
_cell.angle_gamma   90.00
#
_symmetry.space_group_name_H-M   'P 1'
#
loop_
_entity.id
_entity.type
_entity.pdbx_description
1 polymer ?
#
loop_
_entity_poly.entity_id
_entity_poly.type
_entity_poly.pdbx_seq_one_letter_code
_entity_poly.pdbx_strand_id
1 'polypeptide(L)'
;ADVLEIGALAAEARGPATAEGCVVAVKHERPISIAMLALGGQGGGVLTGWLVETAEANGYIAQSTYVAGVAQRTGATVYCVELFPKETAEAAGRSPVFTPYPIPGDVDLVIAGEMAETGRAIEKGFVTPNITTLIASSHRVYAMPEKEALGDGIMDLSRVADVAARASKNFVCFDMQKAADDTGSIISSVLLGAIAASGALPFEREAFETTIRQMGRAVES
;
A
#
# COMPACT_ATOMS: atom_id res chain seq x y z
N ALA A 1 -0.50 16.55 -14.01
CA ALA A 1 -1.75 16.44 -13.27
C ALA A 1 -1.44 16.61 -11.80
N ASP A 2 -2.22 17.45 -11.16
CA ASP A 2 -2.00 17.79 -9.75
C ASP A 2 -2.43 16.60 -8.89
N VAL A 3 -1.73 16.35 -7.80
CA VAL A 3 -2.08 15.35 -6.75
C VAL A 3 -3.54 15.54 -6.28
N LEU A 4 -4.12 16.71 -6.52
CA LEU A 4 -5.54 17.01 -6.33
C LEU A 4 -6.49 16.16 -7.19
N GLU A 5 -6.15 15.88 -8.45
CA GLU A 5 -6.99 15.04 -9.33
C GLU A 5 -6.94 13.56 -8.93
N ILE A 6 -5.79 13.07 -8.49
CA ILE A 6 -5.64 11.71 -7.97
C ILE A 6 -6.43 11.54 -6.67
N GLY A 7 -6.40 12.56 -5.80
CA GLY A 7 -7.21 12.59 -4.58
C GLY A 7 -8.71 12.58 -4.85
N ALA A 8 -9.17 13.23 -5.92
CA ALA A 8 -10.58 13.23 -6.33
C ALA A 8 -11.04 11.86 -6.85
N LEU A 9 -10.22 11.19 -7.67
CA LEU A 9 -10.50 9.83 -8.15
C LEU A 9 -10.55 8.81 -7.00
N ALA A 10 -9.68 8.95 -6.01
CA ALA A 10 -9.71 8.12 -4.81
C ALA A 10 -10.92 8.42 -3.90
N ALA A 11 -11.42 9.66 -3.90
CA ALA A 11 -12.60 10.05 -3.14
C ALA A 11 -13.91 9.53 -3.78
N GLU A 12 -14.00 9.47 -5.10
CA GLU A 12 -15.15 8.90 -5.82
C GLU A 12 -15.26 7.39 -5.64
N ALA A 13 -14.15 6.69 -5.38
CA ALA A 13 -14.13 5.27 -5.09
C ALA A 13 -14.60 4.92 -3.66
N ARG A 14 -14.84 5.92 -2.82
CA ARG A 14 -15.42 5.72 -1.48
C ARG A 14 -16.94 5.69 -1.57
N GLY A 15 -17.56 4.64 -1.05
CA GLY A 15 -18.97 4.69 -0.67
C GLY A 15 -19.23 5.78 0.39
N PRO A 16 -20.50 6.20 0.63
CA PRO A 16 -20.80 7.38 1.44
C PRO A 16 -20.19 7.29 2.84
N ALA A 17 -19.18 8.14 3.07
CA ALA A 17 -18.60 8.34 4.38
C ALA A 17 -19.56 9.20 5.21
N THR A 18 -20.04 8.68 6.32
CA THR A 18 -20.69 9.48 7.35
C THR A 18 -19.65 10.38 8.00
N ALA A 19 -19.88 11.68 7.93
CA ALA A 19 -19.02 12.73 8.43
C ALA A 19 -18.96 12.76 9.97
N GLU A 20 -17.90 13.43 10.44
CA GLU A 20 -17.63 13.86 11.80
C GLU A 20 -17.02 12.81 12.74
N GLY A 21 -15.70 12.67 12.64
CA GLY A 21 -14.88 12.02 13.66
C GLY A 21 -13.74 12.92 14.09
N CYS A 22 -13.81 13.41 15.30
CA CYS A 22 -12.67 13.92 16.06
C CYS A 22 -11.48 12.98 15.86
N VAL A 23 -10.34 13.50 15.40
CA VAL A 23 -9.08 12.72 15.34
C VAL A 23 -8.67 12.43 16.78
N VAL A 24 -9.18 11.34 17.33
CA VAL A 24 -8.64 10.78 18.57
C VAL A 24 -7.30 10.18 18.18
N ALA A 25 -6.21 10.74 18.72
CA ALA A 25 -4.90 10.12 18.61
C ALA A 25 -4.99 8.69 19.17
N VAL A 26 -5.09 7.72 18.28
CA VAL A 26 -5.13 6.31 18.66
C VAL A 26 -3.77 5.98 19.23
N LYS A 27 -3.71 5.70 20.52
CA LYS A 27 -2.48 5.29 21.19
C LYS A 27 -2.15 3.88 20.68
N HIS A 28 -1.29 3.79 19.68
CA HIS A 28 -0.90 2.51 19.11
C HIS A 28 -0.10 1.71 20.15
N GLU A 29 -0.67 0.65 20.67
CA GLU A 29 0.01 -0.28 21.58
C GLU A 29 0.92 -1.26 20.80
N ARG A 30 0.72 -1.39 19.49
CA ARG A 30 1.50 -2.20 18.57
C ARG A 30 1.98 -1.39 17.36
N PRO A 31 3.00 -1.84 16.63
CA PRO A 31 3.39 -1.21 15.36
C PRO A 31 2.23 -1.18 14.35
N ILE A 32 2.19 -0.13 13.53
CA ILE A 32 1.37 -0.10 12.33
C ILE A 32 2.09 -0.98 11.29
N SER A 33 1.41 -2.02 10.85
CA SER A 33 1.97 -2.99 9.90
C SER A 33 1.45 -2.74 8.48
N ILE A 34 2.38 -2.61 7.53
CA ILE A 34 2.10 -2.35 6.12
C ILE A 34 2.70 -3.47 5.29
N ALA A 35 1.89 -4.12 4.47
CA ALA A 35 2.34 -5.09 3.48
C ALA A 35 2.16 -4.54 2.07
N MET A 36 3.21 -4.59 1.26
CA MET A 36 3.11 -4.25 -0.15
C MET A 36 3.53 -5.42 -1.03
N LEU A 37 2.69 -5.76 -1.99
CA LEU A 37 2.96 -6.78 -3.00
C LEU A 37 3.09 -6.08 -4.35
N ALA A 38 4.30 -6.11 -4.91
CA ALA A 38 4.60 -5.44 -6.17
C ALA A 38 5.49 -6.30 -7.05
N LEU A 39 5.23 -6.24 -8.34
CA LEU A 39 6.09 -6.83 -9.36
C LEU A 39 7.34 -5.98 -9.57
N GLY A 40 8.37 -6.60 -10.15
CA GLY A 40 9.56 -5.86 -10.58
C GLY A 40 9.20 -4.73 -11.55
N GLY A 41 9.75 -3.54 -11.33
CA GLY A 41 9.46 -2.34 -12.13
C GLY A 41 8.30 -1.47 -11.62
N GLN A 42 7.48 -1.92 -10.69
CA GLN A 42 6.36 -1.13 -10.14
C GLN A 42 6.78 -0.17 -9.01
N GLY A 43 8.08 0.04 -8.82
CA GLY A 43 8.58 1.04 -7.87
C GLY A 43 8.36 0.71 -6.39
N GLY A 44 8.19 -0.59 -6.04
CA GLY A 44 7.94 -1.02 -4.66
C GLY A 44 8.97 -0.52 -3.66
N GLY A 45 10.27 -0.62 -4.00
CA GLY A 45 11.33 -0.10 -3.15
C GLY A 45 11.32 1.42 -3.00
N VAL A 46 10.90 2.15 -4.04
CA VAL A 46 10.76 3.62 -3.99
C VAL A 46 9.63 4.00 -3.06
N LEU A 47 8.45 3.39 -3.22
CA LEU A 47 7.29 3.64 -2.36
C LEU A 47 7.59 3.31 -0.90
N THR A 48 8.25 2.16 -0.65
CA THR A 48 8.68 1.77 0.69
C THR A 48 9.62 2.82 1.31
N GLY A 49 10.59 3.33 0.53
CA GLY A 49 11.48 4.40 0.98
C GLY A 49 10.71 5.67 1.37
N TRP A 50 9.75 6.10 0.54
CA TRP A 50 8.91 7.26 0.86
C TRP A 50 8.10 7.07 2.13
N LEU A 51 7.54 5.87 2.38
CA LEU A 51 6.79 5.58 3.59
C LEU A 51 7.67 5.65 4.85
N VAL A 52 8.87 5.10 4.79
CA VAL A 52 9.84 5.15 5.89
C VAL A 52 10.23 6.60 6.19
N GLU A 53 10.67 7.35 5.19
CA GLU A 53 11.07 8.76 5.35
C GLU A 53 9.91 9.62 5.88
N THR A 54 8.69 9.42 5.35
CA THR A 54 7.51 10.13 5.85
C THR A 54 7.27 9.83 7.33
N ALA A 55 7.39 8.57 7.72
CA ALA A 55 7.17 8.15 9.11
C ALA A 55 8.25 8.73 10.05
N GLU A 56 9.52 8.64 9.67
CA GLU A 56 10.64 9.16 10.48
C GLU A 56 10.58 10.68 10.63
N ALA A 57 10.24 11.40 9.56
CA ALA A 57 10.05 12.85 9.59
C ALA A 57 8.86 13.29 10.49
N ASN A 58 7.91 12.38 10.73
CA ASN A 58 6.73 12.65 11.57
C ASN A 58 6.79 11.96 12.94
N GLY A 59 7.97 11.65 13.43
CA GLY A 59 8.19 11.19 14.82
C GLY A 59 7.88 9.71 15.04
N TYR A 60 8.02 8.88 14.01
CA TYR A 60 7.93 7.42 14.10
C TYR A 60 9.31 6.77 13.99
N ILE A 61 9.46 5.61 14.59
CA ILE A 61 10.54 4.68 14.32
C ILE A 61 10.02 3.76 13.23
N ALA A 62 10.76 3.61 12.13
CA ALA A 62 10.33 2.82 10.98
C ALA A 62 11.33 1.74 10.64
N GLN A 63 10.83 0.59 10.20
CA GLN A 63 11.64 -0.48 9.61
C GLN A 63 11.01 -0.95 8.31
N SER A 64 11.83 -1.18 7.30
CA SER A 64 11.40 -1.85 6.08
C SER A 64 12.23 -3.09 5.81
N THR A 65 11.58 -4.13 5.38
CA THR A 65 12.18 -5.37 4.90
C THR A 65 11.52 -5.80 3.60
N TYR A 66 12.13 -6.69 2.85
CA TYR A 66 11.51 -7.28 1.68
C TYR A 66 11.94 -8.72 1.47
N VAL A 67 11.02 -9.51 0.94
CA VAL A 67 11.28 -10.83 0.42
C VAL A 67 11.10 -10.78 -1.08
N ALA A 68 12.22 -10.90 -1.81
CA ALA A 68 12.20 -10.86 -3.26
C ALA A 68 11.44 -12.07 -3.81
N GLY A 69 10.47 -11.79 -4.67
CA GLY A 69 9.84 -12.82 -5.48
C GLY A 69 10.82 -13.31 -6.53
N VAL A 70 11.02 -14.62 -6.62
CA VAL A 70 11.83 -15.19 -7.69
C VAL A 70 10.97 -15.24 -8.94
N ALA A 71 11.42 -14.61 -10.02
CA ALA A 71 10.69 -14.49 -11.29
C ALA A 71 10.12 -15.82 -11.83
N GLN A 72 10.77 -16.92 -11.48
CA GLN A 72 10.39 -18.28 -11.89
C GLN A 72 9.20 -18.87 -11.12
N ARG A 73 8.78 -18.27 -10.01
CA ARG A 73 7.73 -18.85 -9.16
C ARG A 73 6.48 -17.99 -9.01
N THR A 74 6.58 -16.69 -8.92
CA THR A 74 5.40 -15.81 -8.78
C THR A 74 5.70 -14.31 -8.97
N GLY A 75 6.94 -13.95 -9.19
CA GLY A 75 7.34 -12.60 -9.65
C GLY A 75 7.22 -11.44 -8.67
N ALA A 76 6.32 -11.49 -7.70
CA ALA A 76 6.12 -10.38 -6.81
C ALA A 76 7.06 -10.37 -5.61
N THR A 77 7.55 -9.20 -5.29
CA THR A 77 8.24 -8.92 -4.04
C THR A 77 7.23 -8.54 -2.98
N VAL A 78 7.36 -9.12 -1.79
CA VAL A 78 6.59 -8.71 -0.62
C VAL A 78 7.48 -7.79 0.22
N TYR A 79 7.06 -6.56 0.37
CA TYR A 79 7.66 -5.59 1.28
C TYR A 79 6.85 -5.56 2.58
N CYS A 80 7.56 -5.44 3.71
CA CYS A 80 6.99 -5.24 5.02
C CYS A 80 7.53 -3.91 5.56
N VAL A 81 6.65 -3.01 5.96
CA VAL A 81 7.02 -1.78 6.65
C VAL A 81 6.29 -1.75 7.97
N GLU A 82 7.00 -1.52 9.05
CA GLU A 82 6.42 -1.35 10.37
C GLU A 82 6.81 0.01 10.95
N LEU A 83 5.83 0.68 11.53
CA LEU A 83 5.95 2.03 12.07
C LEU A 83 5.51 2.03 13.54
N PHE A 84 6.29 2.65 14.42
CA PHE A 84 5.95 2.77 15.82
C PHE A 84 6.23 4.20 16.34
N PRO A 85 5.31 4.84 17.09
CA PRO A 85 5.52 6.19 17.59
C PRO A 85 6.76 6.26 18.49
N LYS A 86 7.68 7.18 18.16
CA LYS A 86 8.94 7.36 18.89
C LYS A 86 8.71 7.77 20.35
N GLU A 87 7.77 8.68 20.57
CA GLU A 87 7.39 9.12 21.91
C GLU A 87 6.92 7.95 22.80
N THR A 88 6.14 7.00 22.24
CA THR A 88 5.69 5.82 22.96
C THR A 88 6.84 4.89 23.34
N ALA A 89 7.81 4.71 22.42
CA ALA A 89 9.01 3.91 22.70
C ALA A 89 9.88 4.55 23.78
N GLU A 90 10.09 5.85 23.72
CA GLU A 90 10.84 6.62 24.71
C GLU A 90 10.17 6.58 26.09
N ALA A 91 8.86 6.76 26.15
CA ALA A 91 8.10 6.65 27.40
C ALA A 91 8.16 5.25 28.01
N ALA A 92 8.22 4.21 27.18
CA ALA A 92 8.37 2.83 27.63
C ALA A 92 9.81 2.44 27.99
N GLY A 93 10.80 3.28 27.68
CA GLY A 93 12.22 3.03 27.90
C GLY A 93 12.78 1.83 27.14
N ARG A 94 12.15 1.47 26.02
CA ARG A 94 12.57 0.32 25.19
C ARG A 94 12.28 0.57 23.71
N SER A 95 13.15 0.04 22.84
CA SER A 95 12.91 0.05 21.40
C SER A 95 11.81 -0.94 21.01
N PRO A 96 10.98 -0.61 19.98
CA PRO A 96 10.02 -1.56 19.44
C PRO A 96 10.73 -2.76 18.81
N VAL A 97 10.08 -3.91 18.83
CA VAL A 97 10.51 -5.10 18.10
C VAL A 97 9.64 -5.20 16.86
N PHE A 98 10.26 -5.17 15.71
CA PHE A 98 9.62 -5.26 14.41
C PHE A 98 9.73 -6.66 13.81
N THR A 99 8.76 -7.01 12.96
CA THR A 99 8.78 -8.29 12.25
C THR A 99 9.47 -8.15 10.89
N PRO A 100 10.18 -9.17 10.42
CA PRO A 100 10.80 -9.14 9.09
C PRO A 100 9.82 -9.46 7.95
N TYR A 101 8.58 -9.86 8.26
CA TYR A 101 7.56 -10.27 7.29
C TYR A 101 6.16 -9.98 7.84
N PRO A 102 5.18 -9.60 6.98
CA PRO A 102 3.83 -9.30 7.44
C PRO A 102 3.18 -10.49 8.12
N ILE A 103 2.57 -10.26 9.28
CA ILE A 103 1.88 -11.31 10.04
C ILE A 103 0.45 -11.44 9.50
N PRO A 104 0.03 -12.64 9.03
CA PRO A 104 -1.37 -12.86 8.64
C PRO A 104 -2.34 -12.49 9.76
N GLY A 105 -3.39 -11.75 9.41
CA GLY A 105 -4.38 -11.28 10.38
C GLY A 105 -4.04 -10.01 11.13
N ASP A 106 -2.82 -9.46 10.97
CA ASP A 106 -2.33 -8.30 11.75
C ASP A 106 -1.67 -7.22 10.86
N VAL A 107 -2.26 -6.95 9.69
CA VAL A 107 -1.79 -5.93 8.74
C VAL A 107 -2.81 -4.80 8.63
N ASP A 108 -2.39 -3.58 8.92
CA ASP A 108 -3.25 -2.39 8.89
C ASP A 108 -3.49 -1.88 7.47
N LEU A 109 -2.44 -1.89 6.65
CA LEU A 109 -2.48 -1.41 5.27
C LEU A 109 -1.86 -2.45 4.33
N VAL A 110 -2.63 -2.89 3.35
CA VAL A 110 -2.13 -3.73 2.26
C VAL A 110 -2.16 -2.94 0.95
N ILE A 111 -1.05 -2.98 0.23
CA ILE A 111 -0.89 -2.32 -1.06
C ILE A 111 -0.59 -3.39 -2.10
N ALA A 112 -1.43 -3.49 -3.12
CA ALA A 112 -1.25 -4.42 -4.22
C ALA A 112 -1.02 -3.65 -5.54
N GLY A 113 0.15 -3.83 -6.12
CA GLY A 113 0.56 -3.14 -7.35
C GLY A 113 -0.25 -3.54 -8.58
N GLU A 114 -0.94 -4.71 -8.57
CA GLU A 114 -1.84 -5.17 -9.63
C GLU A 114 -2.86 -6.19 -9.08
N MET A 115 -3.85 -6.59 -9.89
CA MET A 115 -5.00 -7.35 -9.41
C MET A 115 -4.68 -8.77 -8.95
N ALA A 116 -3.73 -9.49 -9.55
CA ALA A 116 -3.36 -10.83 -9.07
C ALA A 116 -2.65 -10.76 -7.72
N GLU A 117 -1.90 -9.68 -7.45
CA GLU A 117 -1.29 -9.46 -6.14
C GLU A 117 -2.33 -9.16 -5.06
N THR A 118 -3.46 -8.54 -5.42
CA THR A 118 -4.64 -8.41 -4.54
C THR A 118 -5.14 -9.78 -4.10
N GLY A 119 -5.35 -10.69 -5.05
CA GLY A 119 -5.76 -12.07 -4.77
C GLY A 119 -4.75 -12.79 -3.87
N ARG A 120 -3.46 -12.63 -4.17
CA ARG A 120 -2.38 -13.22 -3.36
C ARG A 120 -2.30 -12.66 -1.95
N ALA A 121 -2.53 -11.37 -1.75
CA ALA A 121 -2.55 -10.77 -0.41
C ALA A 121 -3.68 -11.36 0.46
N ILE A 122 -4.84 -11.60 -0.16
CA ILE A 122 -5.98 -12.26 0.49
C ILE A 122 -5.64 -13.72 0.83
N GLU A 123 -5.09 -14.46 -0.13
CA GLU A 123 -4.68 -15.87 0.07
C GLU A 123 -3.66 -16.02 1.19
N LYS A 124 -2.71 -15.08 1.31
CA LYS A 124 -1.72 -15.04 2.39
C LYS A 124 -2.30 -14.64 3.74
N GLY A 125 -3.58 -14.26 3.81
CA GLY A 125 -4.23 -13.82 5.04
C GLY A 125 -3.80 -12.43 5.51
N PHE A 126 -3.20 -11.61 4.65
CA PHE A 126 -2.80 -10.25 5.01
C PHE A 126 -4.00 -9.29 5.07
N VAL A 127 -5.09 -9.62 4.38
CA VAL A 127 -6.29 -8.79 4.32
C VAL A 127 -7.35 -9.33 5.25
N THR A 128 -7.85 -8.47 6.15
CA THR A 128 -8.90 -8.84 7.11
C THR A 128 -9.98 -7.76 7.19
N PRO A 129 -11.26 -8.14 7.39
CA PRO A 129 -12.37 -7.20 7.34
C PRO A 129 -12.42 -6.24 8.52
N ASN A 130 -11.71 -6.52 9.61
CA ASN A 130 -11.79 -5.74 10.84
C ASN A 130 -10.75 -4.61 10.92
N ILE A 131 -9.58 -4.81 10.32
CA ILE A 131 -8.44 -3.88 10.48
C ILE A 131 -7.86 -3.38 9.17
N THR A 132 -7.84 -4.20 8.11
CA THR A 132 -7.05 -3.91 6.93
C THR A 132 -7.70 -2.91 5.97
N THR A 133 -7.03 -1.82 5.68
CA THR A 133 -7.29 -1.02 4.48
C THR A 133 -6.52 -1.62 3.31
N LEU A 134 -7.22 -1.97 2.24
CA LEU A 134 -6.63 -2.54 1.02
C LEU A 134 -6.65 -1.50 -0.11
N ILE A 135 -5.47 -1.18 -0.62
CA ILE A 135 -5.29 -0.30 -1.78
C ILE A 135 -4.72 -1.14 -2.91
N ALA A 136 -5.45 -1.24 -4.01
CA ALA A 136 -5.10 -2.10 -5.13
C ALA A 136 -5.24 -1.39 -6.46
N SER A 137 -4.33 -1.67 -7.39
CA SER A 137 -4.52 -1.28 -8.77
C SER A 137 -5.30 -2.36 -9.53
N SER A 138 -6.30 -1.94 -10.29
CA SER A 138 -7.12 -2.87 -11.08
C SER A 138 -6.47 -3.32 -12.37
N HIS A 139 -5.35 -2.70 -12.80
CA HIS A 139 -4.63 -3.14 -13.98
C HIS A 139 -4.07 -4.55 -13.83
N ARG A 140 -3.65 -5.11 -14.93
CA ARG A 140 -3.26 -6.51 -15.01
C ARG A 140 -1.86 -6.66 -15.59
N VAL A 141 -1.02 -7.40 -14.89
CA VAL A 141 0.28 -7.87 -15.42
C VAL A 141 0.27 -9.41 -15.43
N TYR A 142 0.43 -9.99 -16.61
CA TYR A 142 0.44 -11.45 -16.75
C TYR A 142 1.71 -12.05 -16.13
N ALA A 143 1.54 -13.02 -15.27
CA ALA A 143 2.63 -13.79 -14.70
C ALA A 143 3.27 -14.73 -15.74
N MET A 144 4.52 -15.16 -15.52
CA MET A 144 5.21 -16.06 -16.45
C MET A 144 4.43 -17.35 -16.70
N PRO A 145 3.84 -18.04 -15.71
CA PRO A 145 3.03 -19.24 -15.98
C PRO A 145 1.85 -19.01 -16.91
N GLU A 146 1.24 -17.80 -16.85
CA GLU A 146 0.12 -17.43 -17.74
C GLU A 146 0.61 -17.21 -19.19
N LYS A 147 1.83 -16.68 -19.36
CA LYS A 147 2.45 -16.42 -20.67
C LYS A 147 2.99 -17.69 -21.34
N GLU A 148 3.39 -18.67 -20.54
CA GLU A 148 4.01 -19.93 -21.00
C GLU A 148 2.98 -21.06 -21.22
N ALA A 149 1.74 -20.88 -20.76
CA ALA A 149 0.71 -21.88 -20.88
C ALA A 149 0.39 -22.22 -22.35
N LEU A 150 0.32 -23.50 -22.65
CA LEU A 150 -0.16 -23.97 -23.95
C LEU A 150 -1.69 -23.86 -23.96
N GLY A 151 -2.21 -22.82 -24.61
CA GLY A 151 -3.64 -22.50 -24.65
C GLY A 151 -3.99 -21.28 -23.77
N ASP A 152 -5.23 -21.19 -23.29
CA ASP A 152 -5.68 -20.13 -22.38
C ASP A 152 -5.24 -20.43 -20.94
N GLY A 153 -4.10 -19.86 -20.56
CA GLY A 153 -3.56 -19.95 -19.22
C GLY A 153 -3.82 -18.71 -18.37
N ILE A 154 -4.65 -17.78 -18.87
CA ILE A 154 -4.94 -16.52 -18.18
C ILE A 154 -5.83 -16.79 -16.97
N MET A 155 -5.36 -16.35 -15.80
CA MET A 155 -6.12 -16.44 -14.56
C MET A 155 -7.35 -15.54 -14.61
N ASP A 156 -8.53 -16.09 -14.33
CA ASP A 156 -9.75 -15.30 -14.19
C ASP A 156 -9.75 -14.56 -12.85
N LEU A 157 -9.58 -13.25 -12.90
CA LEU A 157 -9.60 -12.36 -11.75
C LEU A 157 -10.91 -11.56 -11.62
N SER A 158 -11.93 -11.88 -12.41
CA SER A 158 -13.20 -11.13 -12.43
C SER A 158 -13.86 -11.01 -11.04
N ARG A 159 -13.64 -11.99 -10.17
CA ARG A 159 -14.21 -12.03 -8.81
C ARG A 159 -13.29 -11.48 -7.73
N VAL A 160 -12.04 -11.16 -8.05
CA VAL A 160 -11.06 -10.74 -7.03
C VAL A 160 -11.47 -9.43 -6.38
N ALA A 161 -11.96 -8.46 -7.16
CA ALA A 161 -12.42 -7.18 -6.61
C ALA A 161 -13.60 -7.35 -5.64
N ASP A 162 -14.57 -8.21 -5.97
CA ASP A 162 -15.71 -8.50 -5.09
C ASP A 162 -15.29 -9.19 -3.80
N VAL A 163 -14.32 -10.10 -3.89
CA VAL A 163 -13.77 -10.78 -2.70
C VAL A 163 -12.97 -9.78 -1.86
N ALA A 164 -12.15 -8.93 -2.49
CA ALA A 164 -11.34 -7.91 -1.83
C ALA A 164 -12.20 -6.92 -1.04
N ALA A 165 -13.31 -6.45 -1.63
CA ALA A 165 -14.23 -5.53 -0.98
C ALA A 165 -14.87 -6.13 0.29
N ARG A 166 -15.10 -7.45 0.31
CA ARG A 166 -15.67 -8.15 1.48
C ARG A 166 -14.63 -8.58 2.50
N ALA A 167 -13.39 -8.81 2.04
CA ALA A 167 -12.29 -9.28 2.88
C ALA A 167 -11.57 -8.15 3.62
N SER A 168 -11.75 -6.90 3.21
CA SER A 168 -11.08 -5.75 3.79
C SER A 168 -12.05 -4.83 4.54
N LYS A 169 -11.51 -4.06 5.49
CA LYS A 169 -12.25 -3.02 6.22
C LYS A 169 -12.57 -1.84 5.29
N ASN A 170 -11.60 -1.42 4.50
CA ASN A 170 -11.76 -0.39 3.48
C ASN A 170 -11.08 -0.91 2.20
N PHE A 171 -11.69 -0.66 1.05
CA PHE A 171 -11.15 -1.05 -0.25
C PHE A 171 -11.09 0.14 -1.19
N VAL A 172 -9.88 0.44 -1.71
CA VAL A 172 -9.63 1.45 -2.73
C VAL A 172 -9.08 0.74 -3.95
N CYS A 173 -9.78 0.81 -5.08
CA CYS A 173 -9.37 0.11 -6.29
C CYS A 173 -9.74 0.91 -7.54
N PHE A 174 -8.73 1.21 -8.35
CA PHE A 174 -8.89 1.80 -9.69
C PHE A 174 -7.65 1.47 -10.54
N ASP A 175 -7.68 1.78 -11.83
CA ASP A 175 -6.53 1.54 -12.70
C ASP A 175 -5.45 2.60 -12.47
N MET A 176 -4.54 2.30 -11.54
CA MET A 176 -3.47 3.21 -11.15
C MET A 176 -2.34 3.26 -12.18
N GLN A 177 -2.18 2.22 -13.00
CA GLN A 177 -1.23 2.25 -14.11
C GLN A 177 -1.72 3.23 -15.19
N LYS A 178 -3.00 3.13 -15.57
CA LYS A 178 -3.59 4.07 -16.50
C LYS A 178 -3.51 5.52 -15.98
N ALA A 179 -3.80 5.74 -14.70
CA ALA A 179 -3.68 7.06 -14.09
C ALA A 179 -2.25 7.60 -14.14
N ALA A 180 -1.24 6.74 -13.92
CA ALA A 180 0.16 7.11 -14.05
C ALA A 180 0.52 7.47 -15.50
N ASP A 181 0.09 6.65 -16.48
CA ASP A 181 0.34 6.87 -17.90
C ASP A 181 -0.32 8.17 -18.41
N ASP A 182 -1.57 8.42 -18.02
CA ASP A 182 -2.33 9.62 -18.41
C ASP A 182 -1.70 10.92 -17.87
N THR A 183 -1.00 10.84 -16.75
CA THR A 183 -0.35 11.99 -16.10
C THR A 183 1.16 12.10 -16.38
N GLY A 184 1.74 11.14 -17.10
CA GLY A 184 3.19 11.06 -17.32
C GLY A 184 3.98 10.75 -16.04
N SER A 185 3.32 10.15 -15.05
CA SER A 185 3.85 9.79 -13.74
C SER A 185 4.27 8.31 -13.69
N ILE A 186 4.60 7.84 -12.50
CA ILE A 186 4.90 6.43 -12.22
C ILE A 186 3.89 5.86 -11.23
N ILE A 187 3.60 4.57 -11.34
CA ILE A 187 2.57 3.93 -10.52
C ILE A 187 2.84 4.06 -9.00
N SER A 188 4.08 4.12 -8.57
CA SER A 188 4.42 4.33 -7.14
C SER A 188 3.97 5.70 -6.61
N SER A 189 3.98 6.74 -7.45
CA SER A 189 3.44 8.07 -7.06
C SER A 189 1.92 8.01 -6.92
N VAL A 190 1.24 7.33 -7.84
CA VAL A 190 -0.23 7.16 -7.76
C VAL A 190 -0.61 6.34 -6.53
N LEU A 191 0.12 5.26 -6.24
CA LEU A 191 -0.07 4.46 -5.03
C LEU A 191 0.14 5.28 -3.76
N LEU A 192 1.18 6.13 -3.71
CA LEU A 192 1.42 7.01 -2.57
C LEU A 192 0.28 8.02 -2.40
N GLY A 193 -0.19 8.61 -3.50
CA GLY A 193 -1.36 9.50 -3.48
C GLY A 193 -2.62 8.80 -2.95
N ALA A 194 -2.86 7.55 -3.36
CA ALA A 194 -3.96 6.74 -2.85
C ALA A 194 -3.82 6.44 -1.35
N ILE A 195 -2.60 6.19 -0.86
CA ILE A 195 -2.31 6.00 0.57
C ILE A 195 -2.62 7.29 1.34
N ALA A 196 -2.11 8.43 0.89
CA ALA A 196 -2.35 9.73 1.52
C ALA A 196 -3.85 10.06 1.58
N ALA A 197 -4.58 9.82 0.48
CA ALA A 197 -6.01 10.07 0.40
C ALA A 197 -6.87 9.07 1.21
N SER A 198 -6.36 7.87 1.48
CA SER A 198 -7.12 6.83 2.20
C SER A 198 -7.29 7.13 3.68
N GLY A 199 -6.41 7.93 4.27
CA GLY A 199 -6.34 8.15 5.71
C GLY A 199 -5.99 6.89 6.51
N ALA A 200 -5.36 5.89 5.87
CA ALA A 200 -4.96 4.64 6.52
C ALA A 200 -3.75 4.81 7.44
N LEU A 201 -2.95 5.84 7.22
CA LEU A 201 -1.80 6.19 8.04
C LEU A 201 -2.05 7.50 8.78
N PRO A 202 -1.45 7.70 9.97
CA PRO A 202 -1.64 8.87 10.81
C PRO A 202 -0.82 10.08 10.35
N PHE A 203 -0.74 10.29 9.03
CA PHE A 203 0.01 11.39 8.44
C PHE A 203 -0.90 12.22 7.56
N GLU A 204 -0.76 13.54 7.68
CA GLU A 204 -1.44 14.48 6.79
C GLU A 204 -0.83 14.44 5.38
N ARG A 205 -1.60 14.85 4.38
CA ARG A 205 -1.17 14.88 2.98
C ARG A 205 0.16 15.62 2.78
N GLU A 206 0.33 16.76 3.45
CA GLU A 206 1.51 17.61 3.38
C GLU A 206 2.79 16.88 3.79
N ALA A 207 2.70 15.90 4.69
CA ALA A 207 3.84 15.08 5.10
C ALA A 207 4.38 14.26 3.92
N PHE A 208 3.49 13.61 3.15
CA PHE A 208 3.87 12.84 1.97
C PHE A 208 4.45 13.73 0.86
N GLU A 209 3.83 14.88 0.59
CA GLU A 209 4.32 15.84 -0.41
C GLU A 209 5.70 16.38 -0.04
N THR A 210 5.93 16.68 1.23
CA THR A 210 7.22 17.17 1.73
C THR A 210 8.31 16.12 1.53
N THR A 211 8.02 14.86 1.84
CA THR A 211 8.95 13.75 1.64
C THR A 211 9.34 13.59 0.18
N ILE A 212 8.39 13.62 -0.75
CA ILE A 212 8.69 13.53 -2.19
C ILE A 212 9.62 14.66 -2.63
N ARG A 213 9.31 15.90 -2.21
CA ARG A 213 10.14 17.07 -2.56
C ARG A 213 11.57 16.95 -2.02
N GLN A 214 11.73 16.45 -0.79
CA GLN A 214 13.05 16.29 -0.15
C GLN A 214 13.87 15.16 -0.78
N MET A 215 13.27 14.05 -1.12
CA MET A 215 13.96 12.93 -1.75
C MET A 215 14.32 13.18 -3.22
N GLY A 216 13.75 14.20 -3.86
CA GLY A 216 14.05 14.61 -5.22
C GLY A 216 13.76 13.57 -6.30
N ARG A 217 12.98 12.53 -5.96
CA ARG A 217 12.55 11.50 -6.89
C ARG A 217 11.08 11.70 -7.22
N ALA A 218 10.78 11.73 -8.52
CA ALA A 218 9.41 11.86 -9.02
C ALA A 218 8.68 13.14 -8.53
N VAL A 219 9.42 14.24 -8.31
CA VAL A 219 8.84 15.53 -7.84
C VAL A 219 7.88 16.14 -8.86
N GLU A 220 8.07 15.82 -10.14
CA GLU A 220 7.22 16.29 -11.25
C GLU A 220 6.13 15.28 -11.64
N SER A 221 5.95 14.21 -10.87
CA SER A 221 5.04 13.11 -11.17
C SER A 221 3.65 13.32 -10.57
#